data_14c83636fdcf1698deb20aa408cd4234
#
_entry.id   14c83636fdcf1698deb20aa408cd4234
#
_cell.length_a   1.000
_cell.length_b   1.000
_cell.length_c   1.000
_cell.angle_alpha   90.00
_cell.angle_beta   90.00
_cell.angle_gamma   90.00
#
_symmetry.space_group_name_H-M   'P 1'
#
loop_
_entity.id
_entity.type
_entity.pdbx_description
1 polymer ?
#
loop_
_entity_poly.entity_id
_entity_poly.type
_entity_poly.pdbx_seq_one_letter_code
_entity_poly.pdbx_strand_id
1 'polypeptide(L)'
;KYYKRLVFDELFAHFLLSSKIRTKIKKIKKSQKIFKDCKEKLIQDLNFKLTNDQEAAIKIINEDLKSKSRMFRLLQGDVGSGKTIVSMIAAVNCINAGYQTSFMVPTEILARQHFSFAKKYLPKNLKIEMLTGKS
;
A
#
# COMPACT_ATOMS: atom_id res chain seq x y z
N LYS A 1 38.80 -14.57 -2.23
CA LYS A 1 38.58 -14.08 -0.84
C LYS A 1 38.20 -12.59 -0.80
N TYR A 2 38.89 -11.72 -1.50
CA TYR A 2 38.67 -10.26 -1.55
C TYR A 2 37.30 -9.87 -2.16
N TYR A 3 36.87 -10.54 -3.25
CA TYR A 3 35.59 -10.26 -3.90
C TYR A 3 34.39 -10.46 -2.94
N LYS A 4 34.38 -11.55 -2.16
CA LYS A 4 33.32 -11.81 -1.18
C LYS A 4 33.27 -10.72 -0.10
N ARG A 5 34.41 -10.16 0.27
CA ARG A 5 34.49 -9.06 1.25
C ARG A 5 33.89 -7.78 0.68
N LEU A 6 34.25 -7.42 -0.54
CA LEU A 6 33.69 -6.25 -1.23
C LEU A 6 32.17 -6.32 -1.36
N VAL A 7 31.62 -7.46 -1.82
CA VAL A 7 30.18 -7.67 -1.91
C VAL A 7 29.50 -7.57 -0.55
N PHE A 8 30.11 -8.12 0.49
CA PHE A 8 29.59 -8.00 1.85
C PHE A 8 29.55 -6.55 2.32
N ASP A 9 30.64 -5.80 2.15
CA ASP A 9 30.74 -4.41 2.61
C ASP A 9 29.72 -3.52 1.87
N GLU A 10 29.50 -3.75 0.57
CA GLU A 10 28.54 -3.02 -0.24
C GLU A 10 27.08 -3.32 0.17
N LEU A 11 26.74 -4.59 0.35
CA LEU A 11 25.41 -5.00 0.86
C LEU A 11 25.18 -4.48 2.27
N PHE A 12 26.16 -4.56 3.13
CA PHE A 12 26.07 -4.09 4.51
C PHE A 12 25.84 -2.57 4.57
N ALA A 13 26.57 -1.80 3.77
CA ALA A 13 26.38 -0.35 3.66
C ALA A 13 24.96 -0.02 3.17
N HIS A 14 24.45 -0.75 2.16
CA HIS A 14 23.10 -0.57 1.65
C HIS A 14 22.04 -0.88 2.71
N PHE A 15 22.18 -1.97 3.47
CA PHE A 15 21.27 -2.31 4.55
C PHE A 15 21.29 -1.30 5.70
N LEU A 16 22.48 -0.80 6.06
CA LEU A 16 22.60 0.26 7.09
C LEU A 16 21.91 1.55 6.65
N LEU A 17 22.10 1.97 5.41
CA LEU A 17 21.45 3.16 4.85
C LEU A 17 19.93 3.00 4.86
N SER A 18 19.43 1.87 4.37
CA SER A 18 18.01 1.55 4.35
C SER A 18 17.41 1.53 5.76
N SER A 19 18.12 0.97 6.74
CA SER A 19 17.69 0.96 8.13
C SER A 19 17.60 2.37 8.73
N LYS A 20 18.60 3.23 8.48
CA LYS A 20 18.59 4.64 8.92
C LYS A 20 17.42 5.41 8.30
N ILE A 21 17.17 5.23 7.00
CA ILE A 21 16.05 5.86 6.29
C ILE A 21 14.72 5.43 6.91
N ARG A 22 14.52 4.13 7.14
CA ARG A 22 13.29 3.59 7.80
C ARG A 22 13.09 4.21 9.18
N THR A 23 14.14 4.29 9.99
CA THR A 23 14.06 4.87 11.33
C THR A 23 13.69 6.34 11.27
N LYS A 24 14.25 7.10 10.32
CA LYS A 24 13.93 8.51 10.11
C LYS A 24 12.48 8.71 9.69
N ILE A 25 11.99 7.91 8.72
CA ILE A 25 10.60 7.97 8.25
C ILE A 25 9.62 7.65 9.39
N LYS A 26 9.87 6.62 10.18
CA LYS A 26 9.00 6.24 11.31
C LYS A 26 8.92 7.32 12.41
N LYS A 27 9.96 8.13 12.60
CA LYS A 27 9.97 9.22 13.58
C LYS A 27 9.09 10.41 13.19
N ILE A 28 8.73 10.55 11.91
CA ILE A 28 7.88 11.64 11.45
C ILE A 28 6.46 11.38 11.93
N LYS A 29 5.96 12.20 12.85
CA LYS A 29 4.58 12.15 13.34
C LYS A 29 3.62 12.45 12.19
N LYS A 30 2.52 11.71 12.09
CA LYS A 30 1.40 12.04 11.21
C LYS A 30 0.26 12.65 12.03
N SER A 31 -0.53 13.51 11.39
CA SER A 31 -1.80 13.95 11.94
C SER A 31 -2.65 12.73 12.25
N GLN A 32 -3.20 12.64 13.48
CA GLN A 32 -4.09 11.54 13.84
C GLN A 32 -5.49 11.83 13.29
N LYS A 33 -5.98 10.96 12.45
CA LYS A 33 -7.38 10.89 12.05
C LYS A 33 -7.95 9.53 12.47
N ILE A 34 -9.25 9.48 12.65
CA ILE A 34 -9.94 8.25 13.06
C ILE A 34 -10.01 7.32 11.84
N PHE A 35 -9.29 6.22 11.88
CA PHE A 35 -9.39 5.16 10.88
C PHE A 35 -10.53 4.20 11.26
N LYS A 36 -11.58 4.15 10.45
CA LYS A 36 -12.62 3.12 10.51
C LYS A 36 -12.26 2.05 9.48
N ASP A 37 -12.35 0.80 9.88
CA ASP A 37 -12.21 -0.31 8.93
C ASP A 37 -13.47 -0.38 8.07
N CYS A 38 -13.32 -0.13 6.77
CA CYS A 38 -14.41 -0.16 5.80
C CYS A 38 -14.35 -1.42 4.92
N LYS A 39 -13.59 -2.43 5.37
CA LYS A 39 -13.43 -3.72 4.71
C LYS A 39 -14.78 -4.32 4.28
N GLU A 40 -15.75 -4.36 5.19
CA GLU A 40 -17.04 -5.01 4.94
C GLU A 40 -17.83 -4.37 3.81
N LYS A 41 -17.80 -3.04 3.67
CA LYS A 41 -18.49 -2.33 2.59
C LYS A 41 -17.88 -2.60 1.22
N LEU A 42 -16.56 -2.77 1.16
CA LEU A 42 -15.84 -3.08 -0.08
C LEU A 42 -15.99 -4.55 -0.48
N ILE A 43 -16.01 -5.45 0.50
CA ILE A 43 -16.09 -6.90 0.25
C ILE A 43 -17.47 -7.30 -0.26
N GLN A 44 -18.55 -6.60 0.14
CA GLN A 44 -19.90 -6.87 -0.36
C GLN A 44 -20.03 -6.67 -1.88
N ASP A 45 -19.23 -5.77 -2.45
CA ASP A 45 -19.20 -5.52 -3.89
C ASP A 45 -18.22 -6.44 -4.65
N LEU A 46 -17.45 -7.27 -3.95
CA LEU A 46 -16.52 -8.22 -4.53
C LEU A 46 -17.19 -9.59 -4.66
N ASN A 47 -17.13 -10.18 -5.87
CA ASN A 47 -17.67 -11.51 -6.15
C ASN A 47 -16.83 -12.67 -5.56
N PHE A 48 -15.91 -12.38 -4.63
CA PHE A 48 -15.03 -13.37 -4.01
C PHE A 48 -14.72 -13.00 -2.56
N LYS A 49 -14.35 -14.01 -1.76
CA LYS A 49 -13.91 -13.85 -0.39
C LYS A 49 -12.39 -13.63 -0.34
N LEU A 50 -11.94 -12.83 0.60
CA LEU A 50 -10.51 -12.68 0.87
C LEU A 50 -9.93 -13.97 1.46
N THR A 51 -8.67 -14.25 1.14
CA THR A 51 -7.94 -15.34 1.79
C THR A 51 -7.50 -14.93 3.21
N ASN A 52 -7.17 -15.93 4.04
CA ASN A 52 -6.68 -15.67 5.40
C ASN A 52 -5.42 -14.78 5.40
N ASP A 53 -4.52 -14.98 4.45
CA ASP A 53 -3.29 -14.18 4.34
C ASP A 53 -3.58 -12.73 3.94
N GLN A 54 -4.54 -12.51 3.03
CA GLN A 54 -4.98 -11.16 2.66
C GLN A 54 -5.63 -10.46 3.86
N GLU A 55 -6.44 -11.16 4.63
CA GLU A 55 -7.05 -10.61 5.85
C GLU A 55 -6.01 -10.26 6.91
N ALA A 56 -5.04 -11.14 7.13
CA ALA A 56 -3.93 -10.88 8.04
C ALA A 56 -3.11 -9.65 7.60
N ALA A 57 -2.81 -9.54 6.30
CA ALA A 57 -2.10 -8.40 5.74
C ALA A 57 -2.88 -7.08 5.94
N ILE A 58 -4.18 -7.08 5.68
CA ILE A 58 -5.06 -5.91 5.89
C ILE A 58 -5.07 -5.49 7.36
N LYS A 59 -5.18 -6.46 8.28
CA LYS A 59 -5.15 -6.19 9.71
C LYS A 59 -3.88 -5.47 10.14
N ILE A 60 -2.71 -5.99 9.71
CA ILE A 60 -1.41 -5.40 10.02
C ILE A 60 -1.29 -3.99 9.41
N ILE A 61 -1.73 -3.78 8.17
CA ILE A 61 -1.74 -2.47 7.52
C ILE A 61 -2.63 -1.49 8.29
N ASN A 62 -3.81 -1.92 8.72
CA ASN A 62 -4.73 -1.08 9.49
C ASN A 62 -4.16 -0.69 10.85
N GLU A 63 -3.43 -1.57 11.53
CA GLU A 63 -2.71 -1.27 12.77
C GLU A 63 -1.63 -0.21 12.54
N ASP A 64 -0.85 -0.34 11.48
CA ASP A 64 0.15 0.67 11.09
C ASP A 64 -0.51 2.02 10.75
N LEU A 65 -1.63 2.01 10.03
CA LEU A 65 -2.38 3.23 9.68
C LEU A 65 -2.94 3.95 10.91
N LYS A 66 -3.35 3.20 11.94
CA LYS A 66 -3.83 3.74 13.23
C LYS A 66 -2.68 4.27 14.09
N SER A 67 -1.46 3.84 13.87
CA SER A 67 -0.30 4.24 14.69
C SER A 67 0.04 5.73 14.54
N LYS A 68 0.75 6.30 15.52
CA LYS A 68 1.24 7.69 15.48
C LYS A 68 2.40 7.91 14.49
N SER A 69 3.02 6.84 14.04
CA SER A 69 4.14 6.88 13.09
C SER A 69 3.67 6.66 11.66
N ARG A 70 4.44 7.15 10.69
CA ARG A 70 4.18 6.87 9.28
C ARG A 70 4.42 5.40 8.97
N MET A 71 3.51 4.81 8.24
CA MET A 71 3.67 3.47 7.71
C MET A 71 4.70 3.47 6.57
N PHE A 72 5.63 2.53 6.63
CA PHE A 72 6.53 2.19 5.54
C PHE A 72 6.62 0.67 5.47
N ARG A 73 5.81 0.06 4.61
CA ARG A 73 5.62 -1.39 4.55
C ARG A 73 5.73 -1.91 3.13
N LEU A 74 6.44 -3.00 2.96
CA LEU A 74 6.48 -3.78 1.73
C LEU A 74 5.41 -4.88 1.81
N LEU A 75 4.52 -4.95 0.83
CA LEU A 75 3.59 -6.06 0.63
C LEU A 75 4.15 -6.95 -0.48
N GLN A 76 4.60 -8.14 -0.13
CA GLN A 76 5.18 -9.10 -1.04
C GLN A 76 4.27 -10.33 -1.18
N GLY A 77 4.27 -10.93 -2.35
CA GLY A 77 3.51 -12.14 -2.67
C GLY A 77 3.64 -12.46 -4.16
N ASP A 78 3.21 -13.64 -4.55
CA ASP A 78 3.28 -14.12 -5.93
C ASP A 78 2.37 -13.33 -6.89
N VAL A 79 2.59 -13.48 -8.18
CA VAL A 79 1.69 -12.95 -9.21
C VAL A 79 0.32 -13.59 -9.03
N GLY A 80 -0.73 -12.76 -9.03
CA GLY A 80 -2.10 -13.26 -8.81
C GLY A 80 -2.50 -13.44 -7.33
N SER A 81 -1.62 -13.23 -6.35
CA SER A 81 -1.95 -13.35 -4.91
C SER A 81 -2.93 -12.27 -4.38
N GLY A 82 -3.37 -11.35 -5.23
CA GLY A 82 -4.34 -10.32 -4.87
C GLY A 82 -3.77 -9.12 -4.11
N LYS A 83 -2.47 -8.81 -4.26
CA LYS A 83 -1.86 -7.62 -3.65
C LYS A 83 -2.60 -6.33 -3.95
N THR A 84 -3.16 -6.22 -5.15
CA THR A 84 -3.92 -5.04 -5.59
C THR A 84 -5.15 -4.80 -4.73
N ILE A 85 -5.92 -5.84 -4.41
CA ILE A 85 -7.13 -5.68 -3.58
C ILE A 85 -6.77 -5.26 -2.15
N VAL A 86 -5.72 -5.84 -1.58
CA VAL A 86 -5.21 -5.45 -0.25
C VAL A 86 -4.81 -3.97 -0.23
N SER A 87 -4.09 -3.50 -1.27
CA SER A 87 -3.69 -2.11 -1.41
C SER A 87 -4.88 -1.16 -1.62
N MET A 88 -5.90 -1.58 -2.39
CA MET A 88 -7.13 -0.80 -2.60
C MET A 88 -7.95 -0.67 -1.33
N ILE A 89 -8.07 -1.73 -0.52
CA ILE A 89 -8.73 -1.67 0.79
C ILE A 89 -8.01 -0.68 1.71
N ALA A 90 -6.68 -0.74 1.76
CA ALA A 90 -5.88 0.22 2.54
C ALA A 90 -6.09 1.67 2.06
N ALA A 91 -6.15 1.88 0.74
CA ALA A 91 -6.42 3.19 0.14
C ALA A 91 -7.80 3.74 0.56
N VAL A 92 -8.85 2.90 0.49
CA VAL A 92 -10.21 3.32 0.90
C VAL A 92 -10.27 3.61 2.39
N ASN A 93 -9.59 2.84 3.24
CA ASN A 93 -9.52 3.13 4.67
C ASN A 93 -8.86 4.49 4.94
N CYS A 94 -7.83 4.87 4.17
CA CYS A 94 -7.23 6.20 4.23
C CYS A 94 -8.20 7.30 3.78
N ILE A 95 -8.92 7.08 2.67
CA ILE A 95 -9.89 8.05 2.14
C ILE A 95 -11.03 8.28 3.14
N ASN A 96 -11.57 7.21 3.72
CA ASN A 96 -12.63 7.31 4.74
C ASN A 96 -12.17 8.00 6.03
N ALA A 97 -10.87 7.97 6.32
CA ALA A 97 -10.27 8.78 7.37
C ALA A 97 -10.05 10.25 6.97
N GLY A 98 -10.45 10.65 5.76
CA GLY A 98 -10.34 12.01 5.22
C GLY A 98 -8.94 12.35 4.69
N TYR A 99 -8.17 11.35 4.25
CA TYR A 99 -6.92 11.55 3.52
C TYR A 99 -7.12 11.39 2.02
N GLN A 100 -6.28 12.06 1.26
CA GLN A 100 -6.13 11.80 -0.17
C GLN A 100 -5.15 10.64 -0.35
N THR A 101 -5.43 9.75 -1.30
CA THR A 101 -4.58 8.59 -1.60
C THR A 101 -4.10 8.65 -3.05
N SER A 102 -2.82 8.39 -3.26
CA SER A 102 -2.23 8.22 -4.58
C SER A 102 -1.77 6.77 -4.77
N PHE A 103 -2.18 6.17 -5.90
CA PHE A 103 -1.81 4.81 -6.28
C PHE A 103 -0.89 4.87 -7.49
N MET A 104 0.42 4.79 -7.26
CA MET A 104 1.42 4.93 -8.31
C MET A 104 1.81 3.58 -8.91
N VAL A 105 1.97 3.55 -10.23
CA VAL A 105 2.38 2.38 -10.99
C VAL A 105 3.39 2.76 -12.08
N PRO A 106 4.26 1.83 -12.50
CA PRO A 106 5.38 2.15 -13.39
C PRO A 106 4.99 2.42 -14.85
N THR A 107 3.80 1.99 -15.30
CA THR A 107 3.39 2.12 -16.71
C THR A 107 1.96 2.62 -16.85
N GLU A 108 1.68 3.30 -17.97
CA GLU A 108 0.33 3.77 -18.30
C GLU A 108 -0.67 2.61 -18.46
N ILE A 109 -0.23 1.48 -19.00
CA ILE A 109 -1.09 0.29 -19.16
C ILE A 109 -1.57 -0.19 -17.79
N LEU A 110 -0.68 -0.30 -16.82
CA LEU A 110 -1.05 -0.68 -15.44
C LEU A 110 -1.92 0.39 -14.77
N ALA A 111 -1.66 1.67 -15.03
CA ALA A 111 -2.50 2.75 -14.52
C ALA A 111 -3.95 2.62 -15.02
N ARG A 112 -4.15 2.39 -16.31
CA ARG A 112 -5.47 2.15 -16.90
C ARG A 112 -6.14 0.90 -16.33
N GLN A 113 -5.41 -0.18 -16.17
CA GLN A 113 -5.92 -1.43 -15.60
C GLN A 113 -6.40 -1.23 -14.15
N HIS A 114 -5.57 -0.59 -13.31
CA HIS A 114 -5.95 -0.32 -11.92
C HIS A 114 -7.06 0.73 -11.81
N PHE A 115 -7.09 1.73 -12.69
CA PHE A 115 -8.18 2.69 -12.75
C PHE A 115 -9.51 2.02 -13.07
N SER A 116 -9.56 1.15 -14.08
CA SER A 116 -10.76 0.38 -14.44
C SER A 116 -11.21 -0.52 -13.30
N PHE A 117 -10.25 -1.19 -12.62
CA PHE A 117 -10.53 -1.99 -11.44
C PHE A 117 -11.14 -1.14 -10.31
N ALA A 118 -10.53 0.01 -10.03
CA ALA A 118 -11.00 0.91 -8.98
C ALA A 118 -12.41 1.44 -9.29
N LYS A 119 -12.68 1.85 -10.53
CA LYS A 119 -14.03 2.29 -10.98
C LYS A 119 -15.09 1.20 -10.86
N LYS A 120 -14.72 -0.06 -11.04
CA LYS A 120 -15.64 -1.20 -10.97
C LYS A 120 -15.99 -1.60 -9.54
N TYR A 121 -15.00 -1.61 -8.64
CA TYR A 121 -15.13 -2.23 -7.33
C TYR A 121 -15.12 -1.25 -6.16
N LEU A 122 -14.64 -0.02 -6.33
CA LEU A 122 -14.67 0.96 -5.25
C LEU A 122 -16.02 1.69 -5.17
N PRO A 123 -16.40 2.20 -3.98
CA PRO A 123 -17.64 2.93 -3.79
C PRO A 123 -17.81 4.06 -4.82
N LYS A 124 -18.98 4.16 -5.45
CA LYS A 124 -19.27 5.12 -6.54
C LYS A 124 -19.21 6.58 -6.12
N ASN A 125 -19.30 6.86 -4.83
CA ASN A 125 -19.17 8.21 -4.26
C ASN A 125 -17.71 8.70 -4.17
N LEU A 126 -16.72 7.84 -4.46
CA LEU A 126 -15.31 8.23 -4.46
C LEU A 126 -14.96 8.89 -5.80
N LYS A 127 -14.38 10.09 -5.69
CA LYS A 127 -13.80 10.76 -6.86
C LYS A 127 -12.46 10.11 -7.19
N ILE A 128 -12.39 9.40 -8.31
CA ILE A 128 -11.19 8.69 -8.77
C ILE A 128 -10.76 9.31 -10.09
N GLU A 129 -9.52 9.76 -10.15
CA GLU A 129 -8.90 10.36 -11.33
C GLU A 129 -7.63 9.60 -11.69
N MET A 130 -7.25 9.64 -12.95
CA MET A 130 -6.04 9.02 -13.46
C MET A 130 -5.15 10.13 -14.07
N LEU A 131 -3.89 10.14 -13.68
CA LEU A 131 -2.87 11.01 -14.24
C LEU A 131 -1.84 10.15 -14.99
N THR A 132 -1.58 10.54 -16.24
CA THR A 132 -0.56 9.93 -17.08
C THR A 132 0.27 11.03 -17.75
N GLY A 133 1.39 10.67 -18.36
CA GLY A 133 2.22 11.66 -19.08
C GLY A 133 1.51 12.35 -20.27
N LYS A 134 0.29 11.93 -20.60
CA LYS A 134 -0.55 12.50 -21.67
C LYS A 134 -1.79 13.23 -21.14
N SER A 135 -1.90 13.36 -19.81
CA SER A 135 -3.04 14.02 -19.17
C SER A 135 -2.83 15.51 -19.09
#